data_9717c41f134cd89fd1dd6b8d48436085
#
_entry.id   9717c41f134cd89fd1dd6b8d48436085
#
_cell.length_a   1.000
_cell.length_b   1.000
_cell.length_c   1.000
_cell.angle_alpha   90.00
_cell.angle_beta   90.00
_cell.angle_gamma   90.00
#
_symmetry.space_group_name_H-M   'P 1'
#
loop_
_entity.id
_entity.type
_entity.pdbx_description
1 polymer ?
#
loop_
_entity_poly.entity_id
_entity_poly.type
_entity_poly.pdbx_seq_one_letter_code
_entity_poly.pdbx_strand_id
1 'polypeptide(L)'
;MEPLQYEVRGYLKEPFRLFHLADGRGEYIEYHYHTFHKIIILLAGRAGYAVEGERYELAPGDFVLVGSGSIHRPVVETGDYYERMILYIAPDYLRALTVGDCDPSECFRQAQETFQYVYRDEGGSCVRPLFQALAETVRQGGYGAALLAQAQFTELMVEVNRVVRGGHRVGAAGGDSKVVSLLQYLNLHLADPLTIDELAARFYISKYHMMRRFRQETGYSVHGYLTEKRLLLARQVLGQGSTRLLY
;
A
#
# COMPACT_ATOMS: atom_id res chain seq x y z
N MET A 1 27.60 4.44 -15.45
CA MET A 1 26.57 3.72 -14.69
C MET A 1 25.34 4.61 -14.75
N GLU A 2 24.41 4.30 -15.64
CA GLU A 2 23.17 5.07 -15.77
C GLU A 2 22.37 4.99 -14.48
N PRO A 3 21.73 6.09 -14.04
CA PRO A 3 20.83 6.04 -12.91
C PRO A 3 19.66 5.16 -13.31
N LEU A 4 19.39 4.09 -12.53
CA LEU A 4 18.20 3.28 -12.67
C LEU A 4 16.99 4.21 -12.50
N GLN A 5 16.29 4.49 -13.62
CA GLN A 5 15.02 5.18 -13.61
C GLN A 5 13.99 4.27 -12.93
N TYR A 6 13.58 4.65 -11.73
CA TYR A 6 12.50 3.96 -11.01
C TYR A 6 11.19 4.28 -11.68
N GLU A 7 10.58 3.27 -12.29
CA GLU A 7 9.28 3.45 -12.96
C GLU A 7 8.16 3.54 -11.93
N VAL A 8 7.44 4.66 -11.97
CA VAL A 8 6.08 4.74 -11.41
C VAL A 8 5.21 3.78 -12.22
N ARG A 9 4.88 2.61 -11.66
CA ARG A 9 4.05 1.63 -12.35
C ARG A 9 2.57 1.96 -12.18
N GLY A 10 1.90 2.17 -13.30
CA GLY A 10 0.46 2.34 -13.40
C GLY A 10 -0.01 3.79 -13.26
N TYR A 11 -1.04 4.09 -14.01
CA TYR A 11 -1.76 5.36 -13.94
C TYR A 11 -3.20 5.08 -13.56
N LEU A 12 -3.74 5.84 -12.62
CA LEU A 12 -5.15 5.82 -12.28
C LEU A 12 -5.76 7.16 -12.71
N LYS A 13 -6.68 7.13 -13.68
CA LYS A 13 -7.43 8.30 -14.16
C LYS A 13 -8.86 8.35 -13.61
N GLU A 14 -9.31 7.23 -13.05
CA GLU A 14 -10.66 7.04 -12.51
C GLU A 14 -10.62 7.21 -10.99
N PRO A 15 -11.76 7.45 -10.34
CA PRO A 15 -11.87 7.50 -8.89
C PRO A 15 -11.32 6.24 -8.20
N PHE A 16 -11.67 5.08 -8.75
CA PHE A 16 -11.12 3.77 -8.38
C PHE A 16 -11.18 2.80 -9.54
N ARG A 17 -10.37 1.75 -9.49
CA ARG A 17 -10.35 0.67 -10.47
C ARG A 17 -10.15 -0.68 -9.81
N LEU A 18 -10.98 -1.65 -10.18
CA LEU A 18 -10.95 -2.99 -9.64
C LEU A 18 -10.47 -4.00 -10.68
N PHE A 19 -9.62 -4.92 -10.24
CA PHE A 19 -9.13 -6.05 -11.02
C PHE A 19 -9.42 -7.35 -10.28
N HIS A 20 -9.82 -8.38 -11.02
CA HIS A 20 -9.85 -9.75 -10.53
C HIS A 20 -8.85 -10.56 -11.35
N LEU A 21 -7.84 -11.09 -10.72
CA LEU A 21 -6.73 -11.78 -11.35
C LEU A 21 -6.57 -13.16 -10.74
N ALA A 22 -6.47 -14.16 -11.63
CA ALA A 22 -6.18 -15.53 -11.27
C ALA A 22 -5.09 -16.05 -12.21
N ASP A 23 -3.91 -16.30 -11.69
CA ASP A 23 -2.77 -16.80 -12.46
C ASP A 23 -1.87 -17.68 -11.58
N GLY A 24 -1.11 -18.56 -12.24
CA GLY A 24 -0.05 -19.37 -11.62
C GLY A 24 1.34 -18.99 -12.14
N ARG A 25 1.44 -17.83 -12.81
CA ARG A 25 2.71 -17.33 -13.33
C ARG A 25 3.34 -16.45 -12.25
N GLY A 26 4.24 -17.02 -11.48
CA GLY A 26 5.09 -16.26 -10.56
C GLY A 26 6.02 -15.34 -11.36
N GLU A 27 5.50 -14.24 -11.87
CA GLU A 27 6.36 -13.20 -12.44
C GLU A 27 7.07 -12.48 -11.30
N TYR A 28 8.39 -12.39 -11.41
CA TYR A 28 9.18 -11.58 -10.49
C TYR A 28 8.84 -10.11 -10.71
N ILE A 29 8.19 -9.51 -9.73
CA ILE A 29 7.88 -8.07 -9.72
C ILE A 29 8.86 -7.38 -8.79
N GLU A 30 9.62 -6.42 -9.32
CA GLU A 30 10.53 -5.61 -8.53
C GLU A 30 9.78 -4.69 -7.56
N TYR A 31 10.49 -4.21 -6.53
CA TYR A 31 9.96 -3.18 -5.65
C TYR A 31 9.59 -1.93 -6.45
N HIS A 32 8.37 -1.44 -6.21
CA HIS A 32 7.83 -0.27 -6.87
C HIS A 32 6.86 0.46 -5.94
N TYR A 33 6.42 1.64 -6.34
CA TYR A 33 5.38 2.40 -5.66
C TYR A 33 4.39 2.99 -6.68
N HIS A 34 3.26 3.45 -6.18
CA HIS A 34 2.22 4.15 -6.95
C HIS A 34 1.86 5.48 -6.28
N THR A 35 1.27 6.40 -7.04
CA THR A 35 0.70 7.65 -6.53
C THR A 35 -0.75 7.51 -6.08
N PHE A 36 -1.28 6.31 -6.06
CA PHE A 36 -2.62 5.94 -5.62
C PHE A 36 -2.55 4.90 -4.49
N HIS A 37 -3.63 4.78 -3.73
CA HIS A 37 -3.76 3.71 -2.74
C HIS A 37 -4.13 2.39 -3.42
N LYS A 38 -3.82 1.29 -2.77
CA LYS A 38 -4.09 -0.04 -3.28
C LYS A 38 -4.53 -0.96 -2.14
N ILE A 39 -5.62 -1.68 -2.35
CA ILE A 39 -6.03 -2.78 -1.48
C ILE A 39 -5.97 -4.06 -2.29
N ILE A 40 -5.33 -5.08 -1.76
CA ILE A 40 -5.27 -6.42 -2.37
C ILE A 40 -5.92 -7.39 -1.41
N ILE A 41 -6.87 -8.19 -1.86
CA ILE A 41 -7.42 -9.31 -1.09
C ILE A 41 -7.05 -10.63 -1.76
N LEU A 42 -6.50 -11.56 -0.99
CA LEU A 42 -6.23 -12.92 -1.45
C LEU A 42 -7.52 -13.74 -1.39
N LEU A 43 -7.92 -14.32 -2.52
CA LEU A 43 -9.13 -15.14 -2.63
C LEU A 43 -8.82 -16.63 -2.50
N ALA A 44 -7.74 -17.08 -3.14
CA ALA A 44 -7.29 -18.46 -3.11
C ALA A 44 -5.79 -18.58 -3.39
N GLY A 45 -5.18 -19.68 -2.97
CA GLY A 45 -3.76 -19.95 -3.12
C GLY A 45 -2.92 -19.40 -1.97
N ARG A 46 -1.63 -19.20 -2.24
CA ARG A 46 -0.64 -18.63 -1.31
C ARG A 46 0.16 -17.54 -2.00
N ALA A 47 0.48 -16.50 -1.27
CA ALA A 47 1.36 -15.45 -1.74
C ALA A 47 2.05 -14.77 -0.57
N GLY A 48 3.30 -14.41 -0.75
CA GLY A 48 3.95 -13.43 0.10
C GLY A 48 3.67 -12.00 -0.40
N TYR A 49 3.78 -11.06 0.49
CA TYR A 49 3.73 -9.64 0.15
C TYR A 49 4.71 -8.84 0.99
N ALA A 50 5.48 -7.97 0.35
CA ALA A 50 6.40 -7.08 1.04
C ALA A 50 5.93 -5.63 0.91
N VAL A 51 5.85 -4.92 2.03
CA VAL A 51 5.49 -3.49 2.09
C VAL A 51 6.43 -2.80 3.07
N GLU A 52 7.13 -1.75 2.63
CA GLU A 52 8.04 -0.96 3.48
C GLU A 52 9.02 -1.82 4.30
N GLY A 53 9.56 -2.88 3.67
CA GLY A 53 10.52 -3.79 4.29
C GLY A 53 9.91 -4.92 5.14
N GLU A 54 8.66 -4.79 5.58
CA GLU A 54 7.93 -5.87 6.24
C GLU A 54 7.48 -6.93 5.24
N ARG A 55 7.58 -8.21 5.61
CA ARG A 55 7.17 -9.33 4.77
C ARG A 55 6.06 -10.11 5.44
N TYR A 56 5.05 -10.45 4.67
CA TYR A 56 3.87 -11.17 5.12
C TYR A 56 3.63 -12.40 4.27
N GLU A 57 3.22 -13.48 4.89
CA GLU A 57 2.64 -14.65 4.24
C GLU A 57 1.12 -14.54 4.30
N LEU A 58 0.49 -14.46 3.14
CA LEU A 58 -0.95 -14.26 3.02
C LEU A 58 -1.68 -15.60 2.96
N ALA A 59 -2.81 -15.66 3.64
CA ALA A 59 -3.82 -16.71 3.51
C ALA A 59 -5.10 -16.14 2.85
N PRO A 60 -5.95 -17.00 2.25
CA PRO A 60 -7.24 -16.56 1.70
C PRO A 60 -8.08 -15.80 2.75
N GLY A 61 -8.56 -14.63 2.36
CA GLY A 61 -9.26 -13.69 3.22
C GLY A 61 -8.38 -12.59 3.82
N ASP A 62 -7.04 -12.72 3.74
CA ASP A 62 -6.15 -11.63 4.14
C ASP A 62 -6.19 -10.51 3.09
N PHE A 63 -6.14 -9.27 3.56
CA PHE A 63 -6.01 -8.12 2.67
C PHE A 63 -4.84 -7.23 3.05
N VAL A 64 -4.21 -6.67 2.03
CA VAL A 64 -3.01 -5.82 2.14
C VAL A 64 -3.41 -4.38 1.84
N LEU A 65 -3.02 -3.46 2.71
CA LEU A 65 -3.14 -2.02 2.52
C LEU A 65 -1.80 -1.44 2.05
N VAL A 66 -1.80 -0.88 0.86
CA VAL A 66 -0.65 -0.17 0.31
C VAL A 66 -1.02 1.30 0.14
N GLY A 67 -0.50 2.14 1.00
CA GLY A 67 -0.68 3.58 0.90
C GLY A 67 0.00 4.16 -0.34
N SER A 68 -0.52 5.28 -0.84
CA SER A 68 0.15 6.05 -1.89
C SER A 68 1.62 6.34 -1.50
N GLY A 69 2.55 6.02 -2.39
CA GLY A 69 3.98 6.18 -2.16
C GLY A 69 4.65 5.07 -1.33
N SER A 70 3.92 4.07 -0.85
CA SER A 70 4.53 2.94 -0.14
C SER A 70 5.21 1.98 -1.10
N ILE A 71 6.47 1.66 -0.82
CA ILE A 71 7.25 0.68 -1.59
C ILE A 71 6.75 -0.72 -1.27
N HIS A 72 6.44 -1.47 -2.32
CA HIS A 72 5.90 -2.81 -2.16
C HIS A 72 6.19 -3.73 -3.33
N ARG A 73 6.02 -5.03 -3.11
CA ARG A 73 5.98 -6.05 -4.15
C ARG A 73 5.23 -7.30 -3.68
N PRO A 74 4.53 -8.02 -4.59
CA PRO A 74 4.13 -9.39 -4.33
C PRO A 74 5.37 -10.30 -4.35
N VAL A 75 5.33 -11.38 -3.57
CA VAL A 75 6.31 -12.46 -3.55
C VAL A 75 5.55 -13.75 -3.82
N VAL A 76 5.57 -14.21 -5.06
CA VAL A 76 4.83 -15.40 -5.50
C VAL A 76 5.83 -16.38 -6.07
N GLU A 77 5.81 -17.63 -5.61
CA GLU A 77 6.66 -18.68 -6.16
C GLU A 77 6.10 -19.14 -7.53
N THR A 78 7.01 -19.48 -8.44
CA THR A 78 6.62 -19.92 -9.78
C THR A 78 5.85 -21.24 -9.69
N GLY A 79 4.63 -21.27 -10.23
CA GLY A 79 3.76 -22.43 -10.22
C GLY A 79 2.69 -22.44 -9.14
N ASP A 80 2.76 -21.55 -8.17
CA ASP A 80 1.71 -21.40 -7.15
C ASP A 80 0.47 -20.70 -7.75
N TYR A 81 -0.69 -21.29 -7.49
CA TYR A 81 -1.96 -20.65 -7.83
C TYR A 81 -2.19 -19.45 -6.92
N TYR A 82 -2.49 -18.32 -7.51
CA TYR A 82 -2.65 -17.04 -6.82
C TYR A 82 -3.85 -16.28 -7.39
N GLU A 83 -4.97 -16.34 -6.70
CA GLU A 83 -6.19 -15.60 -7.06
C GLU A 83 -6.41 -14.44 -6.10
N ARG A 84 -6.57 -13.25 -6.65
CA ARG A 84 -6.71 -12.00 -5.89
C ARG A 84 -7.62 -11.00 -6.57
N MET A 85 -8.23 -10.14 -5.78
CA MET A 85 -8.77 -8.87 -6.26
C MET A 85 -7.86 -7.72 -5.85
N ILE A 86 -7.74 -6.72 -6.73
CA ILE A 86 -6.91 -5.54 -6.50
C ILE A 86 -7.76 -4.30 -6.76
N LEU A 87 -7.86 -3.43 -5.77
CA LEU A 87 -8.56 -2.16 -5.85
C LEU A 87 -7.54 -1.01 -5.82
N TYR A 88 -7.46 -0.23 -6.91
CA TYR A 88 -6.72 1.03 -6.99
C TYR A 88 -7.66 2.16 -6.65
N ILE A 89 -7.19 3.15 -5.87
CA ILE A 89 -8.02 4.22 -5.32
C ILE A 89 -7.28 5.54 -5.40
N ALA A 90 -7.88 6.53 -6.05
CA ALA A 90 -7.34 7.89 -6.11
C ALA A 90 -7.41 8.55 -4.71
N PRO A 91 -6.30 9.11 -4.19
CA PRO A 91 -6.32 9.76 -2.86
C PRO A 91 -7.34 10.89 -2.76
N ASP A 92 -7.49 11.67 -3.82
CA ASP A 92 -8.43 12.79 -3.88
C ASP A 92 -9.88 12.33 -3.78
N TYR A 93 -10.17 11.16 -4.35
CA TYR A 93 -11.50 10.58 -4.27
C TYR A 93 -11.86 10.17 -2.83
N LEU A 94 -10.94 9.54 -2.10
CA LEU A 94 -11.18 9.22 -0.68
C LEU A 94 -11.43 10.48 0.15
N ARG A 95 -10.65 11.54 -0.08
CA ARG A 95 -10.86 12.82 0.61
C ARG A 95 -12.23 13.42 0.31
N ALA A 96 -12.71 13.31 -0.91
CA ALA A 96 -14.04 13.79 -1.30
C ALA A 96 -15.19 13.01 -0.65
N LEU A 97 -14.94 11.79 -0.17
CA LEU A 97 -15.92 10.95 0.53
C LEU A 97 -15.92 11.15 2.05
N THR A 98 -15.07 12.04 2.58
CA THR A 98 -15.03 12.34 4.01
C THR A 98 -16.34 12.99 4.45
N VAL A 99 -16.97 12.43 5.50
CA VAL A 99 -18.22 12.94 6.08
C VAL A 99 -18.05 13.07 7.59
N GLY A 100 -18.19 14.30 8.10
CA GLY A 100 -17.95 14.59 9.52
C GLY A 100 -16.51 14.25 9.92
N ASP A 101 -16.37 13.38 10.89
CA ASP A 101 -15.10 12.84 11.39
C ASP A 101 -14.70 11.50 10.75
N CYS A 102 -15.50 10.99 9.82
CA CYS A 102 -15.25 9.74 9.11
C CYS A 102 -14.39 10.00 7.86
N ASP A 103 -13.10 9.72 7.96
CA ASP A 103 -12.15 9.76 6.84
C ASP A 103 -11.91 8.34 6.31
N PRO A 104 -12.39 8.01 5.08
CA PRO A 104 -12.18 6.67 4.51
C PRO A 104 -10.72 6.31 4.26
N SER A 105 -9.81 7.28 4.23
CA SER A 105 -8.37 7.05 4.02
C SER A 105 -7.63 6.66 5.31
N GLU A 106 -8.30 6.69 6.47
CA GLU A 106 -7.66 6.47 7.77
C GLU A 106 -6.96 5.10 7.88
N CYS A 107 -7.53 4.05 7.28
CA CYS A 107 -6.92 2.72 7.26
C CYS A 107 -5.51 2.74 6.66
N PHE A 108 -5.27 3.52 5.60
CA PHE A 108 -3.94 3.65 5.00
C PHE A 108 -2.99 4.46 5.88
N ARG A 109 -3.48 5.53 6.50
CA ARG A 109 -2.70 6.34 7.44
C ARG A 109 -2.31 5.51 8.66
N GLN A 110 -3.24 4.79 9.26
CA GLN A 110 -2.97 3.90 10.39
C GLN A 110 -1.98 2.79 10.03
N ALA A 111 -2.11 2.19 8.84
CA ALA A 111 -1.18 1.17 8.37
C ALA A 111 0.25 1.72 8.25
N GLN A 112 0.43 2.95 7.76
CA GLN A 112 1.73 3.61 7.67
C GLN A 112 2.30 3.99 9.03
N GLU A 113 1.49 4.54 9.95
CA GLU A 113 1.92 4.94 11.29
C GLU A 113 2.31 3.75 12.16
N THR A 114 1.60 2.63 12.04
CA THR A 114 1.84 1.42 12.83
C THR A 114 2.76 0.41 12.14
N PHE A 115 3.12 0.62 10.89
CA PHE A 115 3.86 -0.32 10.03
C PHE A 115 3.20 -1.70 9.96
N GLN A 116 1.88 -1.72 10.05
CA GLN A 116 1.05 -2.91 9.93
C GLN A 116 0.21 -2.83 8.66
N TYR A 117 0.52 -3.66 7.67
CA TYR A 117 -0.05 -3.52 6.33
C TYR A 117 -1.02 -4.64 5.96
N VAL A 118 -1.05 -5.73 6.72
CA VAL A 118 -1.89 -6.89 6.43
C VAL A 118 -2.88 -7.15 7.56
N TYR A 119 -4.13 -7.31 7.17
CA TYR A 119 -5.24 -7.54 8.09
C TYR A 119 -6.06 -8.73 7.62
N ARG A 120 -6.77 -9.36 8.55
CA ARG A 120 -7.67 -10.49 8.30
C ARG A 120 -9.09 -10.11 8.67
N ASP A 121 -10.00 -10.31 7.74
CA ASP A 121 -11.43 -10.28 8.03
C ASP A 121 -11.80 -11.64 8.66
N GLU A 122 -11.84 -11.70 9.99
CA GLU A 122 -12.14 -12.93 10.73
C GLU A 122 -13.52 -13.46 10.34
N GLY A 123 -13.52 -14.67 9.79
CA GLY A 123 -14.72 -15.29 9.24
C GLY A 123 -15.05 -14.89 7.80
N GLY A 124 -14.30 -13.95 7.17
CA GLY A 124 -14.50 -13.51 5.77
C GLY A 124 -15.88 -12.91 5.51
N SER A 125 -16.52 -12.35 6.54
CA SER A 125 -17.93 -12.01 6.51
C SER A 125 -18.24 -10.61 5.98
N CYS A 126 -17.27 -9.71 5.94
CA CYS A 126 -17.49 -8.30 5.58
C CYS A 126 -16.74 -7.88 4.32
N VAL A 127 -15.41 -7.91 4.33
CA VAL A 127 -14.58 -7.31 3.28
C VAL A 127 -14.65 -8.09 1.96
N ARG A 128 -14.52 -9.41 2.02
CA ARG A 128 -14.53 -10.26 0.81
C ARG A 128 -15.85 -10.20 0.03
N PRO A 129 -17.04 -10.35 0.64
CA PRO A 129 -18.30 -10.22 -0.07
C PRO A 129 -18.50 -8.87 -0.74
N LEU A 130 -18.08 -7.78 -0.08
CA LEU A 130 -18.17 -6.43 -0.63
C LEU A 130 -17.25 -6.23 -1.83
N PHE A 131 -16.03 -6.77 -1.80
CA PHE A 131 -15.16 -6.81 -2.98
C PHE A 131 -15.82 -7.54 -4.15
N GLN A 132 -16.44 -8.69 -3.90
CA GLN A 132 -17.11 -9.49 -4.91
C GLN A 132 -18.34 -8.78 -5.49
N ALA A 133 -19.17 -8.17 -4.63
CA ALA A 133 -20.35 -7.41 -5.06
C ALA A 133 -19.95 -6.21 -5.94
N LEU A 134 -18.93 -5.44 -5.52
CA LEU A 134 -18.40 -4.33 -6.30
C LEU A 134 -17.86 -4.79 -7.65
N ALA A 135 -17.10 -5.91 -7.69
CA ALA A 135 -16.56 -6.47 -8.91
C ALA A 135 -17.68 -6.87 -9.89
N GLU A 136 -18.73 -7.50 -9.39
CA GLU A 136 -19.86 -7.93 -10.19
C GLU A 136 -20.62 -6.73 -10.75
N THR A 137 -20.88 -5.70 -9.95
CA THR A 137 -21.51 -4.45 -10.41
C THR A 137 -20.72 -3.78 -11.51
N VAL A 138 -19.40 -3.66 -11.34
CA VAL A 138 -18.51 -3.07 -12.36
C VAL A 138 -18.49 -3.91 -13.64
N ARG A 139 -18.50 -5.23 -13.52
CA ARG A 139 -18.49 -6.18 -14.65
C ARG A 139 -19.80 -6.15 -15.43
N GLN A 140 -20.94 -6.12 -14.75
CA GLN A 140 -22.26 -6.13 -15.40
C GLN A 140 -22.58 -4.82 -16.10
N GLY A 141 -22.20 -3.70 -15.50
CA GLY A 141 -22.52 -2.38 -16.05
C GLY A 141 -24.03 -2.10 -16.10
N GLY A 142 -24.43 -1.26 -17.04
CA GLY A 142 -25.84 -0.94 -17.26
C GLY A 142 -26.34 0.26 -16.45
N TYR A 143 -27.69 0.43 -16.44
CA TYR A 143 -28.32 1.57 -15.76
C TYR A 143 -28.03 1.58 -14.27
N GLY A 144 -27.54 2.71 -13.76
CA GLY A 144 -27.24 2.88 -12.34
C GLY A 144 -26.00 2.18 -11.82
N ALA A 145 -25.28 1.37 -12.62
CA ALA A 145 -24.10 0.62 -12.18
C ALA A 145 -23.01 1.51 -11.58
N ALA A 146 -22.74 2.68 -12.17
CA ALA A 146 -21.75 3.61 -11.62
C ALA A 146 -22.13 4.13 -10.23
N LEU A 147 -23.41 4.47 -10.01
CA LEU A 147 -23.91 4.93 -8.73
C LEU A 147 -23.88 3.80 -7.68
N LEU A 148 -24.31 2.60 -8.06
CA LEU A 148 -24.25 1.43 -7.20
C LEU A 148 -22.81 1.07 -6.83
N ALA A 149 -21.90 1.08 -7.80
CA ALA A 149 -20.48 0.83 -7.55
C ALA A 149 -19.87 1.86 -6.57
N GLN A 150 -20.26 3.13 -6.65
CA GLN A 150 -19.83 4.15 -5.70
C GLN A 150 -20.36 3.88 -4.29
N ALA A 151 -21.62 3.47 -4.15
CA ALA A 151 -22.19 3.11 -2.86
C ALA A 151 -21.50 1.90 -2.24
N GLN A 152 -21.30 0.82 -3.02
CA GLN A 152 -20.60 -0.39 -2.60
C GLN A 152 -19.12 -0.12 -2.27
N PHE A 153 -18.45 0.75 -3.02
CA PHE A 153 -17.10 1.19 -2.70
C PHE A 153 -17.06 1.91 -1.34
N THR A 154 -18.00 2.79 -1.08
CA THR A 154 -18.08 3.53 0.19
C THR A 154 -18.32 2.57 1.36
N GLU A 155 -19.23 1.62 1.22
CA GLU A 155 -19.49 0.57 2.21
C GLU A 155 -18.23 -0.27 2.46
N LEU A 156 -17.55 -0.72 1.39
CA LEU A 156 -16.30 -1.46 1.48
C LEU A 156 -15.23 -0.69 2.29
N MET A 157 -15.06 0.62 2.02
CA MET A 157 -14.08 1.43 2.74
C MET A 157 -14.42 1.59 4.23
N VAL A 158 -15.70 1.66 4.58
CA VAL A 158 -16.15 1.67 5.98
C VAL A 158 -15.77 0.36 6.66
N GLU A 159 -16.07 -0.79 6.05
CA GLU A 159 -15.77 -2.10 6.63
C GLU A 159 -14.26 -2.36 6.72
N VAL A 160 -13.48 -1.98 5.71
CA VAL A 160 -12.00 -2.05 5.79
C VAL A 160 -11.48 -1.25 6.99
N ASN A 161 -11.98 -0.02 7.21
CA ASN A 161 -11.58 0.79 8.36
C ASN A 161 -12.02 0.15 9.69
N ARG A 162 -13.19 -0.47 9.76
CA ARG A 162 -13.66 -1.20 10.97
C ARG A 162 -12.75 -2.37 11.32
N VAL A 163 -12.37 -3.19 10.34
CA VAL A 163 -11.44 -4.31 10.54
C VAL A 163 -10.08 -3.81 11.01
N VAL A 164 -9.55 -2.75 10.39
CA VAL A 164 -8.26 -2.14 10.77
C VAL A 164 -8.30 -1.60 12.20
N ARG A 165 -9.34 -0.90 12.58
CA ARG A 165 -9.55 -0.37 13.95
C ARG A 165 -9.78 -1.50 14.97
N GLY A 166 -10.43 -2.60 14.56
CA GLY A 166 -10.63 -3.80 15.38
C GLY A 166 -9.33 -4.56 15.70
N GLY A 167 -8.23 -4.25 15.00
CA GLY A 167 -6.91 -4.78 15.30
C GLY A 167 -6.66 -6.22 14.83
N HIS A 168 -7.44 -6.73 13.88
CA HIS A 168 -7.29 -8.08 13.29
C HIS A 168 -6.04 -8.17 12.38
N ARG A 169 -4.87 -8.11 12.99
CA ARG A 169 -3.56 -7.99 12.30
C ARG A 169 -2.99 -9.35 11.95
N VAL A 170 -2.44 -9.48 10.76
CA VAL A 170 -1.58 -10.61 10.37
C VAL A 170 -0.14 -10.25 10.71
N GLY A 171 0.53 -11.07 11.52
CA GLY A 171 1.91 -10.82 11.91
C GLY A 171 2.86 -10.87 10.71
N ALA A 172 3.89 -10.02 10.72
CA ALA A 172 4.94 -10.08 9.72
C ALA A 172 5.71 -11.41 9.87
N ALA A 173 5.96 -12.09 8.76
CA ALA A 173 6.66 -13.38 8.72
C ALA A 173 8.19 -13.22 8.71
N GLY A 174 8.68 -12.00 8.51
CA GLY A 174 10.12 -11.71 8.49
C GLY A 174 10.43 -10.38 7.80
N GLY A 175 11.70 -10.08 7.80
CA GLY A 175 12.31 -8.87 7.27
C GLY A 175 13.67 -8.68 7.95
N ASP A 176 14.56 -7.88 7.38
CA ASP A 176 15.73 -7.45 8.13
C ASP A 176 15.29 -6.42 9.18
N SER A 177 15.22 -6.83 10.44
CA SER A 177 14.75 -5.97 11.54
C SER A 177 15.45 -4.61 11.62
N LYS A 178 16.73 -4.54 11.21
CA LYS A 178 17.49 -3.28 11.16
C LYS A 178 17.04 -2.42 9.97
N VAL A 179 16.77 -3.01 8.82
CA VAL A 179 16.27 -2.28 7.65
C VAL A 179 14.84 -1.79 7.91
N VAL A 180 14.00 -2.62 8.52
CA VAL A 180 12.64 -2.22 8.93
C VAL A 180 12.70 -1.04 9.89
N SER A 181 13.50 -1.13 10.96
CA SER A 181 13.67 -0.03 11.92
C SER A 181 14.24 1.24 11.26
N LEU A 182 15.14 1.09 10.29
CA LEU A 182 15.66 2.22 9.51
C LEU A 182 14.56 2.85 8.66
N LEU A 183 13.75 2.05 7.95
CA LEU A 183 12.62 2.55 7.16
C LEU A 183 11.59 3.29 8.02
N GLN A 184 11.26 2.73 9.18
CA GLN A 184 10.38 3.38 10.16
C GLN A 184 10.94 4.75 10.58
N TYR A 185 12.22 4.78 10.93
CA TYR A 185 12.89 6.01 11.31
C TYR A 185 12.88 7.04 10.17
N LEU A 186 13.23 6.64 8.94
CA LEU A 186 13.22 7.52 7.78
C LEU A 186 11.84 8.11 7.51
N ASN A 187 10.78 7.29 7.59
CA ASN A 187 9.40 7.75 7.37
C ASN A 187 8.92 8.75 8.44
N LEU A 188 9.37 8.60 9.69
CA LEU A 188 9.03 9.53 10.78
C LEU A 188 9.83 10.83 10.72
N HIS A 189 10.99 10.83 10.03
CA HIS A 189 11.94 11.95 9.99
C HIS A 189 12.19 12.49 8.58
N LEU A 190 11.18 12.44 7.70
CA LEU A 190 11.33 12.88 6.30
C LEU A 190 11.72 14.35 6.18
N ALA A 191 11.25 15.21 7.08
CA ALA A 191 11.55 16.65 7.08
C ALA A 191 12.95 16.97 7.63
N ASP A 192 13.57 16.04 8.36
CA ASP A 192 14.84 16.29 9.04
C ASP A 192 16.05 16.17 8.09
N PRO A 193 17.14 16.91 8.32
CA PRO A 193 18.39 16.74 7.60
C PRO A 193 19.06 15.45 8.07
N LEU A 194 18.88 14.36 7.31
CA LEU A 194 19.44 13.03 7.63
C LEU A 194 20.69 12.76 6.80
N THR A 195 21.79 12.39 7.46
CA THR A 195 23.01 11.95 6.81
C THR A 195 23.21 10.43 6.96
N ILE A 196 23.88 9.83 5.99
CA ILE A 196 24.21 8.38 6.03
C ILE A 196 25.08 8.05 7.26
N ASP A 197 25.91 8.99 7.70
CA ASP A 197 26.79 8.83 8.86
C ASP A 197 26.00 8.74 10.16
N GLU A 198 25.08 9.65 10.36
CA GLU A 198 24.20 9.68 11.53
C GLU A 198 23.31 8.43 11.58
N LEU A 199 22.75 8.02 10.43
CA LEU A 199 21.95 6.80 10.34
C LEU A 199 22.77 5.55 10.69
N ALA A 200 23.98 5.42 10.13
CA ALA A 200 24.87 4.29 10.40
C ALA A 200 25.25 4.21 11.88
N ALA A 201 25.59 5.35 12.49
CA ALA A 201 25.89 5.44 13.92
C ALA A 201 24.68 5.07 14.78
N ARG A 202 23.49 5.61 14.47
CA ARG A 202 22.25 5.38 15.22
C ARG A 202 21.84 3.92 15.24
N PHE A 203 21.97 3.21 14.12
CA PHE A 203 21.57 1.80 14.00
C PHE A 203 22.71 0.81 14.28
N TYR A 204 23.89 1.31 14.70
CA TYR A 204 25.06 0.47 15.01
C TYR A 204 25.40 -0.48 13.87
N ILE A 205 25.48 0.07 12.65
CA ILE A 205 25.77 -0.66 11.41
C ILE A 205 26.80 0.13 10.57
N SER A 206 27.72 -0.55 9.89
CA SER A 206 28.61 0.16 8.98
C SER A 206 27.83 0.75 7.80
N LYS A 207 28.25 1.93 7.30
CA LYS A 207 27.62 2.61 6.15
C LYS A 207 27.44 1.67 4.95
N TYR A 208 28.49 0.95 4.60
CA TYR A 208 28.47 0.03 3.47
C TYR A 208 27.43 -1.07 3.65
N HIS A 209 27.41 -1.69 4.82
CA HIS A 209 26.47 -2.75 5.13
C HIS A 209 25.02 -2.23 5.15
N MET A 210 24.78 -1.06 5.75
CA MET A 210 23.48 -0.40 5.76
C MET A 210 22.96 -0.13 4.34
N MET A 211 23.77 0.54 3.50
CA MET A 211 23.37 0.87 2.12
C MET A 211 23.10 -0.38 1.28
N ARG A 212 23.94 -1.42 1.43
CA ARG A 212 23.76 -2.69 0.72
C ARG A 212 22.48 -3.40 1.13
N ARG A 213 22.26 -3.57 2.45
CA ARG A 213 21.07 -4.25 2.98
C ARG A 213 19.80 -3.48 2.64
N PHE A 214 19.79 -2.17 2.84
CA PHE A 214 18.67 -1.32 2.49
C PHE A 214 18.25 -1.50 1.02
N ARG A 215 19.22 -1.49 0.11
CA ARG A 215 18.96 -1.70 -1.31
C ARG A 215 18.46 -3.11 -1.63
N GLN A 216 18.97 -4.13 -0.95
CA GLN A 216 18.48 -5.51 -1.11
C GLN A 216 17.03 -5.68 -0.68
N GLU A 217 16.64 -5.02 0.42
CA GLU A 217 15.29 -5.16 1.01
C GLU A 217 14.25 -4.19 0.43
N THR A 218 14.67 -3.10 -0.21
CA THR A 218 13.75 -2.06 -0.72
C THR A 218 13.84 -1.85 -2.23
N GLY A 219 14.92 -2.31 -2.87
CA GLY A 219 15.24 -1.97 -4.24
C GLY A 219 15.83 -0.56 -4.43
N TYR A 220 15.85 0.28 -3.38
CA TYR A 220 16.26 1.69 -3.45
C TYR A 220 17.57 1.94 -2.69
N SER A 221 18.31 2.98 -3.08
CA SER A 221 19.32 3.56 -2.19
C SER A 221 18.62 4.38 -1.10
N VAL A 222 19.26 4.53 0.08
CA VAL A 222 18.70 5.37 1.17
C VAL A 222 18.41 6.79 0.69
N HIS A 223 19.33 7.39 -0.07
CA HIS A 223 19.14 8.73 -0.63
C HIS A 223 17.98 8.78 -1.64
N GLY A 224 17.90 7.82 -2.56
CA GLY A 224 16.80 7.72 -3.53
C GLY A 224 15.45 7.59 -2.85
N TYR A 225 15.36 6.73 -1.83
CA TYR A 225 14.15 6.56 -1.02
C TYR A 225 13.71 7.87 -0.37
N LEU A 226 14.62 8.56 0.33
CA LEU A 226 14.32 9.84 0.98
C LEU A 226 13.87 10.91 -0.02
N THR A 227 14.53 11.00 -1.16
CA THR A 227 14.17 11.96 -2.22
C THR A 227 12.75 11.71 -2.71
N GLU A 228 12.40 10.47 -3.04
CA GLU A 228 11.06 10.11 -3.51
C GLU A 228 9.99 10.38 -2.45
N LYS A 229 10.22 9.97 -1.21
CA LYS A 229 9.27 10.20 -0.11
C LYS A 229 9.06 11.69 0.16
N ARG A 230 10.12 12.50 0.13
CA ARG A 230 10.03 13.96 0.29
C ARG A 230 9.27 14.63 -0.85
N LEU A 231 9.48 14.19 -2.09
CA LEU A 231 8.72 14.69 -3.24
C LEU A 231 7.23 14.35 -3.14
N LEU A 232 6.89 13.13 -2.70
CA LEU A 232 5.51 12.72 -2.47
C LEU A 232 4.85 13.54 -1.36
N LEU A 233 5.55 13.74 -0.25
CA LEU A 233 5.07 14.58 0.86
C LEU A 233 4.85 16.04 0.40
N ALA A 234 5.80 16.61 -0.35
CA ALA A 234 5.68 17.97 -0.87
C ALA A 234 4.45 18.10 -1.81
N ARG A 235 4.21 17.13 -2.69
CA ARG A 235 3.02 17.11 -3.56
C ARG A 235 1.72 17.06 -2.75
N GLN A 236 1.67 16.26 -1.69
CA GLN A 236 0.49 16.17 -0.82
C GLN A 236 0.21 17.51 -0.12
N VAL A 237 1.24 18.15 0.43
CA VAL A 237 1.12 19.45 1.12
C VAL A 237 0.69 20.55 0.16
N LEU A 238 1.29 20.63 -1.03
CA LEU A 238 0.93 21.61 -2.07
C LEU A 238 -0.48 21.37 -2.62
N GLY A 239 -0.88 20.11 -2.82
CA GLY A 239 -2.24 19.77 -3.24
C GLY A 239 -3.30 20.19 -2.23
N GLN A 240 -3.01 20.14 -0.93
CA GLN A 240 -3.90 20.63 0.13
C GLN A 240 -4.01 22.16 0.17
N GLY A 241 -2.94 22.87 -0.20
CA GLY A 241 -2.90 24.34 -0.23
C GLY A 241 -3.78 24.96 -1.34
N SER A 242 -3.90 24.29 -2.47
CA SER A 242 -4.69 24.78 -3.62
C SER A 242 -6.19 24.77 -3.38
N THR A 243 -6.69 23.95 -2.46
CA THR A 243 -8.14 23.87 -2.14
C THR A 243 -8.60 24.97 -1.18
N ARG A 244 -7.70 25.70 -0.52
CA ARG A 244 -8.04 26.78 0.42
C ARG A 244 -8.16 28.18 -0.22
N LEU A 245 -7.88 28.32 -1.51
CA LEU A 245 -7.89 29.64 -2.20
C LEU A 245 -9.12 29.88 -3.07
N LEU A 246 -10.16 29.06 -2.98
CA LEU A 246 -11.39 29.17 -3.78
C LEU A 246 -12.67 29.38 -2.94
N TYR A 247 -12.57 30.01 -1.76
CA TYR A 247 -13.74 30.54 -1.05
C TYR A 247 -13.49 31.98 -0.59
#